data_c34bc17b08b7588ded9b22cbf1f9704a
#
_entry.id   c34bc17b08b7588ded9b22cbf1f9704a
#
_cell.length_a   1.000
_cell.length_b   1.000
_cell.length_c   1.000
_cell.angle_alpha   90.00
_cell.angle_beta   90.00
_cell.angle_gamma   90.00
#
_symmetry.space_group_name_H-M   'P 1'
#
loop_
_entity.id
_entity.type
_entity.pdbx_description
1 polymer ?
#
loop_
_entity_poly.entity_id
_entity_poly.type
_entity_poly.pdbx_seq_one_letter_code
_entity_poly.pdbx_strand_id
1 'polypeptide(L)'
;MVLALALFGAFQLANWAFHQVIGLLVNILIAFFGALAIEPAVDWMAARGVRRGIATGLVFIGVLAAGGLFVVLLGSLLVDQVTMIGRNLPNYVDDVVVWLNQTFGTDLSVGKLQDNVLHSDWLRNYVQKQASNVWGISGAVLGGVFQALTIALFSFYFAADGPRLRRTLCSVLPPARQAEVLRAWEIAVAKTGGYLYSRALMALISAVAHYVLLQVLGVPYAPALAVWVGVISQFVPTVGTYLAGALPMLIAFTEDPWDAVWVLGFVVIYQQFENYVLQPRITAKTVDIHPAVAFGSVVAGTALLGAVGALVSIPATATLQGFLGAYVKRYDVTDPRAHGPQRRRGASLMARLRGWVRRG
;
A
#
# COMPACT_ATOMS: atom_id res chain seq x y z
N MET A 1 -7.67 -11.53 50.74
CA MET A 1 -7.43 -10.23 50.08
C MET A 1 -6.01 -10.14 49.52
N VAL A 2 -4.94 -10.36 50.29
CA VAL A 2 -3.54 -10.28 49.83
C VAL A 2 -3.23 -11.23 48.66
N LEU A 3 -3.67 -12.50 48.75
CA LEU A 3 -3.49 -13.48 47.67
C LEU A 3 -4.20 -13.09 46.38
N ALA A 4 -5.41 -12.54 46.43
CA ALA A 4 -6.14 -12.07 45.27
C ALA A 4 -5.44 -10.86 44.61
N LEU A 5 -4.91 -9.92 45.38
CA LEU A 5 -4.11 -8.81 44.90
C LEU A 5 -2.79 -9.28 44.28
N ALA A 6 -2.12 -10.26 44.88
CA ALA A 6 -0.89 -10.83 44.32
C ALA A 6 -1.15 -11.56 42.99
N LEU A 7 -2.22 -12.35 42.87
CA LEU A 7 -2.62 -13.01 41.65
C LEU A 7 -3.02 -12.01 40.56
N PHE A 8 -3.73 -10.94 40.91
CA PHE A 8 -4.07 -9.88 40.00
C PHE A 8 -2.82 -9.13 39.49
N GLY A 9 -1.88 -8.80 40.40
CA GLY A 9 -0.60 -8.21 40.04
C GLY A 9 0.24 -9.11 39.13
N ALA A 10 0.31 -10.41 39.44
CA ALA A 10 1.01 -11.38 38.59
C ALA A 10 0.36 -11.50 37.19
N PHE A 11 -0.98 -11.51 37.12
CA PHE A 11 -1.71 -11.51 35.85
C PHE A 11 -1.42 -10.26 35.04
N GLN A 12 -1.45 -9.06 35.66
CA GLN A 12 -1.13 -7.81 34.99
C GLN A 12 0.31 -7.79 34.46
N LEU A 13 1.27 -8.26 35.24
CA LEU A 13 2.67 -8.36 34.84
C LEU A 13 2.85 -9.34 33.67
N ALA A 14 2.22 -10.51 33.75
CA ALA A 14 2.24 -11.51 32.68
C ALA A 14 1.59 -10.97 31.40
N ASN A 15 0.46 -10.30 31.51
CA ASN A 15 -0.23 -9.68 30.39
C ASN A 15 0.61 -8.57 29.76
N TRP A 16 1.24 -7.72 30.55
CA TRP A 16 2.16 -6.69 30.06
C TRP A 16 3.37 -7.31 29.34
N ALA A 17 4.04 -8.30 29.95
CA ALA A 17 5.17 -8.98 29.34
C ALA A 17 4.79 -9.67 28.03
N PHE A 18 3.61 -10.31 27.97
CA PHE A 18 3.09 -10.94 26.78
C PHE A 18 2.88 -9.95 25.63
N HIS A 19 2.32 -8.75 25.91
CA HIS A 19 2.15 -7.71 24.90
C HIS A 19 3.49 -7.16 24.40
N GLN A 20 4.49 -7.02 25.25
CA GLN A 20 5.83 -6.61 24.84
C GLN A 20 6.50 -7.64 23.94
N VAL A 21 6.39 -8.93 24.26
CA VAL A 21 6.94 -10.03 23.46
C VAL A 21 6.23 -10.11 22.11
N ILE A 22 4.91 -10.01 22.08
CA ILE A 22 4.15 -9.98 20.82
C ILE A 22 4.57 -8.79 19.94
N GLY A 23 4.69 -7.60 20.52
CA GLY A 23 5.16 -6.42 19.80
C GLY A 23 6.53 -6.63 19.14
N LEU A 24 7.46 -7.24 19.87
CA LEU A 24 8.77 -7.59 19.33
C LEU A 24 8.68 -8.62 18.19
N LEU A 25 7.89 -9.69 18.38
CA LEU A 25 7.70 -10.74 17.37
C LEU A 25 7.08 -10.16 16.10
N VAL A 26 6.14 -9.24 16.23
CA VAL A 26 5.54 -8.51 15.11
C VAL A 26 6.60 -7.69 14.38
N ASN A 27 7.43 -6.92 15.08
CA ASN A 27 8.51 -6.15 14.47
C ASN A 27 9.51 -7.05 13.73
N ILE A 28 9.84 -8.21 14.31
CA ILE A 28 10.69 -9.23 13.67
C ILE A 28 10.03 -9.79 12.40
N LEU A 29 8.74 -10.09 12.44
CA LEU A 29 7.98 -10.56 11.28
C LEU A 29 7.96 -9.52 10.15
N ILE A 30 7.71 -8.25 10.49
CA ILE A 30 7.75 -7.14 9.55
C ILE A 30 9.15 -7.00 8.95
N ALA A 31 10.17 -7.06 9.79
CA ALA A 31 11.56 -7.00 9.38
C ALA A 31 11.95 -8.15 8.45
N PHE A 32 11.42 -9.33 8.70
CA PHE A 32 11.61 -10.48 7.83
C PHE A 32 11.03 -10.24 6.43
N PHE A 33 9.78 -9.77 6.33
CA PHE A 33 9.20 -9.39 5.03
C PHE A 33 9.94 -8.23 4.37
N GLY A 34 10.41 -7.25 5.15
CA GLY A 34 11.29 -6.18 4.68
C GLY A 34 12.58 -6.71 4.07
N ALA A 35 13.22 -7.67 4.74
CA ALA A 35 14.42 -8.32 4.20
C ALA A 35 14.15 -9.09 2.90
N LEU A 36 13.06 -9.88 2.85
CA LEU A 36 12.64 -10.59 1.61
C LEU A 36 12.35 -9.62 0.46
N ALA A 37 11.86 -8.44 0.78
CA ALA A 37 11.57 -7.38 -0.17
C ALA A 37 12.82 -6.84 -0.88
N ILE A 38 13.88 -6.61 -0.12
CA ILE A 38 15.13 -6.05 -0.63
C ILE A 38 16.09 -7.14 -1.14
N GLU A 39 15.87 -8.41 -0.79
CA GLU A 39 16.75 -9.53 -1.18
C GLU A 39 17.05 -9.59 -2.69
N PRO A 40 16.06 -9.41 -3.61
CA PRO A 40 16.34 -9.44 -5.05
C PRO A 40 17.31 -8.32 -5.50
N ALA A 41 17.20 -7.12 -4.92
CA ALA A 41 18.11 -6.01 -5.21
C ALA A 41 19.52 -6.28 -4.68
N VAL A 42 19.63 -6.84 -3.47
CA VAL A 42 20.90 -7.23 -2.86
C VAL A 42 21.55 -8.34 -3.67
N ASP A 43 20.82 -9.36 -4.09
CA ASP A 43 21.33 -10.47 -4.88
C ASP A 43 21.79 -10.00 -6.27
N TRP A 44 21.06 -9.07 -6.89
CA TRP A 44 21.44 -8.46 -8.16
C TRP A 44 22.78 -7.70 -8.07
N MET A 45 23.02 -6.96 -6.97
CA MET A 45 24.29 -6.29 -6.72
C MET A 45 25.39 -7.28 -6.38
N ALA A 46 25.10 -8.31 -5.59
CA ALA A 46 26.06 -9.35 -5.22
C ALA A 46 26.51 -10.15 -6.44
N ALA A 47 25.61 -10.46 -7.39
CA ALA A 47 25.94 -11.11 -8.66
C ALA A 47 26.89 -10.28 -9.55
N ARG A 48 26.98 -8.96 -9.30
CA ARG A 48 27.94 -8.05 -9.98
C ARG A 48 29.27 -7.87 -9.21
N GLY A 49 29.52 -8.68 -8.20
CA GLY A 49 30.74 -8.68 -7.44
C GLY A 49 30.79 -7.79 -6.21
N VAL A 50 29.67 -7.11 -5.88
CA VAL A 50 29.59 -6.32 -4.64
C VAL A 50 29.44 -7.27 -3.45
N ARG A 51 30.25 -7.08 -2.40
CA ARG A 51 30.11 -7.87 -1.17
C ARG A 51 28.69 -7.73 -0.60
N ARG A 52 28.03 -8.85 -0.26
CA ARG A 52 26.62 -8.87 0.18
C ARG A 52 26.29 -7.85 1.28
N GLY A 53 27.15 -7.72 2.30
CA GLY A 53 26.94 -6.71 3.36
C GLY A 53 26.94 -5.27 2.85
N ILE A 54 27.83 -4.95 1.89
CA ILE A 54 27.89 -3.63 1.24
C ILE A 54 26.65 -3.44 0.37
N ALA A 55 26.25 -4.44 -0.42
CA ALA A 55 25.06 -4.40 -1.25
C ALA A 55 23.80 -4.16 -0.38
N THR A 56 23.67 -4.88 0.73
CA THR A 56 22.58 -4.67 1.69
C THR A 56 22.57 -3.25 2.25
N GLY A 57 23.75 -2.74 2.65
CA GLY A 57 23.90 -1.36 3.15
C GLY A 57 23.48 -0.32 2.13
N LEU A 58 23.91 -0.46 0.88
CA LEU A 58 23.58 0.48 -0.20
C LEU A 58 22.07 0.47 -0.53
N VAL A 59 21.46 -0.71 -0.65
CA VAL A 59 20.02 -0.84 -0.87
C VAL A 59 19.24 -0.22 0.31
N PHE A 60 19.70 -0.48 1.52
CA PHE A 60 19.09 0.05 2.74
C PHE A 60 19.16 1.57 2.82
N ILE A 61 20.33 2.15 2.57
CA ILE A 61 20.51 3.61 2.52
C ILE A 61 19.63 4.20 1.42
N GLY A 62 19.54 3.55 0.26
CA GLY A 62 18.66 3.98 -0.83
C GLY A 62 17.19 4.03 -0.42
N VAL A 63 16.70 2.98 0.24
CA VAL A 63 15.31 2.93 0.76
C VAL A 63 15.06 3.99 1.83
N LEU A 64 15.98 4.15 2.78
CA LEU A 64 15.86 5.17 3.84
C LEU A 64 15.94 6.59 3.27
N ALA A 65 16.81 6.83 2.29
CA ALA A 65 16.93 8.13 1.63
C ALA A 65 15.66 8.46 0.83
N ALA A 66 15.11 7.49 0.09
CA ALA A 66 13.85 7.67 -0.63
C ALA A 66 12.68 7.93 0.33
N GLY A 67 12.57 7.17 1.42
CA GLY A 67 11.56 7.36 2.45
C GLY A 67 11.70 8.70 3.18
N GLY A 68 12.92 9.08 3.53
CA GLY A 68 13.24 10.37 4.16
C GLY A 68 12.90 11.55 3.25
N LEU A 69 13.29 11.48 1.99
CA LEU A 69 12.94 12.47 0.98
C LEU A 69 11.41 12.60 0.82
N PHE A 70 10.71 11.47 0.76
CA PHE A 70 9.25 11.44 0.72
C PHE A 70 8.63 12.16 1.92
N VAL A 71 9.08 11.87 3.14
CA VAL A 71 8.58 12.51 4.37
C VAL A 71 8.87 14.01 4.38
N VAL A 72 10.05 14.42 3.94
CA VAL A 72 10.41 15.86 3.87
C VAL A 72 9.56 16.60 2.85
N LEU A 73 9.41 16.04 1.63
CA LEU A 73 8.60 16.65 0.58
C LEU A 73 7.13 16.78 1.00
N LEU A 74 6.58 15.72 1.61
CA LEU A 74 5.19 15.77 2.09
C LEU A 74 5.02 16.61 3.34
N GLY A 75 5.99 16.58 4.26
CA GLY A 75 5.94 17.37 5.48
C GLY A 75 5.91 18.87 5.17
N SER A 76 6.78 19.35 4.28
CA SER A 76 6.78 20.74 3.84
C SER A 76 5.47 21.12 3.16
N LEU A 77 5.01 20.29 2.19
CA LEU A 77 3.74 20.51 1.51
C LEU A 77 2.56 20.58 2.49
N LEU A 78 2.45 19.63 3.43
CA LEU A 78 1.33 19.61 4.38
C LEU A 78 1.34 20.82 5.30
N VAL A 79 2.52 21.25 5.81
CA VAL A 79 2.64 22.44 6.66
C VAL A 79 2.22 23.68 5.87
N ASP A 80 2.71 23.86 4.66
CA ASP A 80 2.39 25.00 3.82
C ASP A 80 0.90 25.03 3.46
N GLN A 81 0.34 23.88 3.06
CA GLN A 81 -1.07 23.78 2.65
C GLN A 81 -2.04 23.96 3.82
N VAL A 82 -1.77 23.33 4.97
CA VAL A 82 -2.61 23.53 6.17
C VAL A 82 -2.61 24.99 6.60
N THR A 83 -1.44 25.64 6.52
CA THR A 83 -1.32 27.06 6.88
C THR A 83 -2.05 27.96 5.86
N MET A 84 -1.93 27.65 4.57
CA MET A 84 -2.58 28.39 3.49
C MET A 84 -4.11 28.22 3.54
N ILE A 85 -4.59 26.98 3.65
CA ILE A 85 -6.03 26.69 3.80
C ILE A 85 -6.58 27.38 5.05
N GLY A 86 -5.87 27.30 6.19
CA GLY A 86 -6.31 27.93 7.43
C GLY A 86 -6.43 29.46 7.33
N ARG A 87 -5.54 30.11 6.57
CA ARG A 87 -5.56 31.55 6.35
C ARG A 87 -6.63 32.00 5.34
N ASN A 88 -6.84 31.19 4.29
CA ASN A 88 -7.71 31.54 3.17
C ASN A 88 -9.07 30.86 3.22
N LEU A 89 -9.37 30.07 4.27
CA LEU A 89 -10.63 29.35 4.40
C LEU A 89 -11.87 30.24 4.20
N PRO A 90 -11.93 31.48 4.70
CA PRO A 90 -13.04 32.39 4.42
C PRO A 90 -13.22 32.66 2.92
N ASN A 91 -12.14 32.97 2.22
CA ASN A 91 -12.17 33.27 0.80
C ASN A 91 -12.60 32.05 -0.04
N TYR A 92 -12.12 30.85 0.32
CA TYR A 92 -12.53 29.61 -0.37
C TYR A 92 -14.02 29.31 -0.21
N VAL A 93 -14.59 29.61 0.95
CA VAL A 93 -16.04 29.47 1.16
C VAL A 93 -16.79 30.44 0.24
N ASP A 94 -16.30 31.66 0.08
CA ASP A 94 -16.87 32.68 -0.80
C ASP A 94 -16.83 32.22 -2.26
N ASP A 95 -15.66 31.77 -2.73
CA ASP A 95 -15.44 31.31 -4.11
C ASP A 95 -16.33 30.11 -4.44
N VAL A 96 -16.48 29.15 -3.53
CA VAL A 96 -17.40 28.01 -3.68
C VAL A 96 -18.83 28.46 -3.82
N VAL A 97 -19.28 29.37 -2.97
CA VAL A 97 -20.66 29.87 -2.99
C VAL A 97 -20.95 30.65 -4.27
N VAL A 98 -20.01 31.51 -4.69
CA VAL A 98 -20.11 32.25 -5.95
C VAL A 98 -20.18 31.31 -7.12
N TRP A 99 -19.29 30.29 -7.18
CA TRP A 99 -19.27 29.29 -8.24
C TRP A 99 -20.57 28.47 -8.29
N LEU A 100 -21.10 28.02 -7.13
CA LEU A 100 -22.36 27.28 -7.05
C LEU A 100 -23.53 28.14 -7.54
N ASN A 101 -23.60 29.39 -7.09
CA ASN A 101 -24.65 30.30 -7.49
C ASN A 101 -24.62 30.59 -9.00
N GLN A 102 -23.42 30.77 -9.59
CA GLN A 102 -23.25 31.02 -11.02
C GLN A 102 -23.53 29.77 -11.87
N THR A 103 -23.11 28.60 -11.41
CA THR A 103 -23.20 27.36 -12.22
C THR A 103 -24.56 26.69 -12.11
N PHE A 104 -25.18 26.73 -10.93
CA PHE A 104 -26.42 26.00 -10.67
C PHE A 104 -27.63 26.93 -10.39
N GLY A 105 -27.41 28.27 -10.43
CA GLY A 105 -28.50 29.23 -10.19
C GLY A 105 -29.02 29.16 -8.74
N THR A 106 -28.19 28.77 -7.78
CA THR A 106 -28.55 28.71 -6.36
C THR A 106 -28.44 30.10 -5.72
N ASP A 107 -29.23 30.39 -4.71
CA ASP A 107 -29.18 31.67 -3.95
C ASP A 107 -28.66 31.40 -2.53
N LEU A 108 -27.42 30.88 -2.47
CA LEU A 108 -26.73 30.58 -1.20
C LEU A 108 -26.09 31.86 -0.64
N SER A 109 -26.41 32.20 0.62
CA SER A 109 -25.81 33.36 1.28
C SER A 109 -24.48 32.98 1.95
N VAL A 110 -23.40 33.63 1.50
CA VAL A 110 -22.04 33.48 2.00
C VAL A 110 -21.95 33.62 3.52
N GLY A 111 -22.58 34.65 4.09
CA GLY A 111 -22.48 34.95 5.52
C GLY A 111 -23.01 33.84 6.44
N LYS A 112 -24.10 33.14 6.05
CA LYS A 112 -24.63 32.03 6.85
C LYS A 112 -23.74 30.79 6.82
N LEU A 113 -23.07 30.53 5.71
CA LEU A 113 -22.12 29.42 5.58
C LEU A 113 -20.81 29.70 6.31
N GLN A 114 -20.28 30.92 6.22
CA GLN A 114 -19.11 31.34 6.97
C GLN A 114 -19.32 31.24 8.49
N ASP A 115 -20.45 31.75 9.02
CA ASP A 115 -20.75 31.67 10.44
C ASP A 115 -20.88 30.22 10.92
N ASN A 116 -21.53 29.36 10.15
CA ASN A 116 -21.70 27.97 10.52
C ASN A 116 -20.40 27.13 10.44
N VAL A 117 -19.48 27.44 9.52
CA VAL A 117 -18.23 26.68 9.34
C VAL A 117 -17.12 27.22 10.24
N LEU A 118 -16.93 28.56 10.26
CA LEU A 118 -15.80 29.18 10.99
C LEU A 118 -16.05 29.29 12.49
N HIS A 119 -17.31 29.41 12.92
CA HIS A 119 -17.70 29.49 14.33
C HIS A 119 -18.22 28.16 14.88
N SER A 120 -18.08 27.06 14.12
CA SER A 120 -18.45 25.74 14.65
C SER A 120 -17.54 25.39 15.84
N ASP A 121 -18.16 25.15 16.99
CA ASP A 121 -17.47 24.68 18.21
C ASP A 121 -16.66 23.41 17.95
N TRP A 122 -17.07 22.62 16.97
CA TRP A 122 -16.35 21.41 16.51
C TRP A 122 -14.96 21.76 15.98
N LEU A 123 -14.82 22.74 15.07
CA LEU A 123 -13.55 23.11 14.47
C LEU A 123 -12.60 23.73 15.50
N ARG A 124 -13.11 24.64 16.36
CA ARG A 124 -12.35 25.22 17.45
C ARG A 124 -11.87 24.17 18.45
N ASN A 125 -12.76 23.28 18.88
CA ASN A 125 -12.43 22.21 19.81
C ASN A 125 -11.45 21.20 19.21
N TYR A 126 -11.55 20.91 17.90
CA TYR A 126 -10.62 20.03 17.21
C TYR A 126 -9.22 20.64 17.14
N VAL A 127 -9.10 21.89 16.70
CA VAL A 127 -7.81 22.60 16.61
C VAL A 127 -7.19 22.77 18.00
N GLN A 128 -7.98 23.13 19.01
CA GLN A 128 -7.50 23.32 20.38
C GLN A 128 -7.07 22.01 21.05
N LYS A 129 -7.77 20.90 20.79
CA LYS A 129 -7.36 19.55 21.21
C LYS A 129 -6.05 19.10 20.56
N GLN A 130 -5.86 19.40 19.30
CA GLN A 130 -4.60 19.03 18.61
C GLN A 130 -3.43 19.92 19.06
N ALA A 131 -3.65 21.22 19.25
CA ALA A 131 -2.61 22.12 19.75
C ALA A 131 -2.15 21.78 21.19
N SER A 132 -3.06 21.28 22.05
CA SER A 132 -2.70 20.85 23.41
C SER A 132 -1.96 19.50 23.47
N ASN A 133 -1.98 18.71 22.39
CA ASN A 133 -1.37 17.38 22.31
C ASN A 133 0.05 17.37 21.71
N VAL A 134 0.73 18.49 21.60
CA VAL A 134 2.09 18.60 21.01
C VAL A 134 3.07 17.65 21.69
N TRP A 135 3.01 17.50 23.01
CA TRP A 135 3.84 16.55 23.76
C TRP A 135 3.48 15.09 23.48
N GLY A 136 2.20 14.78 23.29
CA GLY A 136 1.74 13.44 22.88
C GLY A 136 2.20 13.08 21.47
N ILE A 137 2.18 14.04 20.54
CA ILE A 137 2.65 13.87 19.16
C ILE A 137 4.16 13.62 19.14
N SER A 138 4.95 14.39 19.91
CA SER A 138 6.41 14.19 19.97
C SER A 138 6.79 12.80 20.53
N GLY A 139 6.08 12.32 21.55
CA GLY A 139 6.27 10.96 22.08
C GLY A 139 5.89 9.87 21.10
N ALA A 140 4.79 10.04 20.39
CA ALA A 140 4.35 9.10 19.36
C ALA A 140 5.32 9.06 18.15
N VAL A 141 5.82 10.22 17.71
CA VAL A 141 6.83 10.31 16.64
C VAL A 141 8.13 9.65 17.07
N LEU A 142 8.61 9.91 18.29
CA LEU A 142 9.83 9.30 18.82
C LEU A 142 9.68 7.78 18.91
N GLY A 143 8.56 7.28 19.45
CA GLY A 143 8.23 5.85 19.49
C GLY A 143 8.18 5.22 18.10
N GLY A 144 7.55 5.89 17.14
CA GLY A 144 7.52 5.47 15.73
C GLY A 144 8.90 5.38 15.08
N VAL A 145 9.78 6.35 15.36
CA VAL A 145 11.17 6.33 14.87
C VAL A 145 11.94 5.16 15.48
N PHE A 146 11.84 4.91 16.79
CA PHE A 146 12.47 3.76 17.42
C PHE A 146 11.94 2.43 16.87
N GLN A 147 10.64 2.32 16.65
CA GLN A 147 10.05 1.14 16.02
C GLN A 147 10.57 0.94 14.59
N ALA A 148 10.59 1.99 13.79
CA ALA A 148 11.13 1.95 12.44
C ALA A 148 12.60 1.56 12.41
N LEU A 149 13.44 2.11 13.30
CA LEU A 149 14.84 1.74 13.44
C LEU A 149 15.01 0.27 13.85
N THR A 150 14.18 -0.23 14.74
CA THR A 150 14.20 -1.64 15.17
C THR A 150 13.88 -2.56 13.98
N ILE A 151 12.80 -2.28 13.24
CA ILE A 151 12.43 -3.03 12.04
C ILE A 151 13.55 -2.95 11.00
N ALA A 152 14.09 -1.75 10.80
CA ALA A 152 15.18 -1.50 9.87
C ALA A 152 16.41 -2.33 10.20
N LEU A 153 16.84 -2.34 11.45
CA LEU A 153 18.02 -3.06 11.92
C LEU A 153 17.86 -4.59 11.74
N PHE A 154 16.71 -5.14 12.15
CA PHE A 154 16.43 -6.56 11.93
C PHE A 154 16.35 -6.90 10.44
N SER A 155 15.71 -6.05 9.61
CA SER A 155 15.67 -6.26 8.15
C SER A 155 17.07 -6.28 7.54
N PHE A 156 17.93 -5.37 7.98
CA PHE A 156 19.32 -5.34 7.55
C PHE A 156 20.06 -6.65 7.88
N TYR A 157 19.97 -7.12 9.12
CA TYR A 157 20.61 -8.37 9.52
C TYR A 157 20.02 -9.58 8.77
N PHE A 158 18.73 -9.67 8.61
CA PHE A 158 18.12 -10.77 7.86
C PHE A 158 18.53 -10.79 6.39
N ALA A 159 18.68 -9.63 5.75
CA ALA A 159 19.11 -9.55 4.37
C ALA A 159 20.63 -9.79 4.22
N ALA A 160 21.44 -9.20 5.09
CA ALA A 160 22.90 -9.33 5.04
C ALA A 160 23.35 -10.77 5.34
N ASP A 161 22.80 -11.37 6.40
CA ASP A 161 23.13 -12.72 6.85
C ASP A 161 22.13 -13.80 6.38
N GLY A 162 21.26 -13.48 5.43
CA GLY A 162 20.21 -14.39 4.91
C GLY A 162 20.73 -15.80 4.54
N PRO A 163 21.86 -15.94 3.80
CA PRO A 163 22.43 -17.25 3.49
C PRO A 163 22.89 -18.04 4.72
N ARG A 164 23.42 -17.35 5.74
CA ARG A 164 23.81 -18.00 7.02
C ARG A 164 22.58 -18.43 7.79
N LEU A 165 21.59 -17.57 7.89
CA LEU A 165 20.32 -17.87 8.57
C LEU A 165 19.65 -19.11 7.95
N ARG A 166 19.56 -19.18 6.63
CA ARG A 166 19.05 -20.35 5.91
C ARG A 166 19.84 -21.64 6.25
N ARG A 167 21.16 -21.57 6.26
CA ARG A 167 22.02 -22.73 6.60
C ARG A 167 21.80 -23.17 8.05
N THR A 168 21.71 -22.21 8.99
CA THR A 168 21.49 -22.51 10.39
C THR A 168 20.11 -23.16 10.62
N LEU A 169 19.06 -22.63 9.98
CA LEU A 169 17.73 -23.22 10.05
C LEU A 169 17.68 -24.63 9.43
N CYS A 170 18.32 -24.81 8.28
CA CYS A 170 18.38 -26.13 7.61
C CYS A 170 19.24 -27.13 8.38
N SER A 171 20.30 -26.71 9.10
CA SER A 171 21.20 -27.63 9.81
C SER A 171 20.52 -28.45 10.93
N VAL A 172 19.40 -27.94 11.46
CA VAL A 172 18.61 -28.62 12.52
C VAL A 172 17.57 -29.59 11.93
N LEU A 173 17.42 -29.62 10.60
CA LEU A 173 16.40 -30.41 9.90
C LEU A 173 16.99 -31.61 9.18
N PRO A 174 16.25 -32.74 9.10
CA PRO A 174 16.63 -33.85 8.25
C PRO A 174 16.76 -33.43 6.77
N PRO A 175 17.67 -34.06 5.98
CA PRO A 175 17.92 -33.66 4.59
C PRO A 175 16.68 -33.56 3.71
N ALA A 176 15.70 -34.46 3.88
CA ALA A 176 14.45 -34.44 3.15
C ALA A 176 13.63 -33.15 3.40
N ARG A 177 13.62 -32.63 4.63
CA ARG A 177 12.91 -31.38 4.97
C ARG A 177 13.70 -30.11 4.63
N GLN A 178 15.01 -30.19 4.49
CA GLN A 178 15.82 -29.03 4.09
C GLN A 178 15.41 -28.49 2.72
N ALA A 179 15.18 -29.38 1.76
CA ALA A 179 14.73 -28.98 0.42
C ALA A 179 13.36 -28.27 0.44
N GLU A 180 12.45 -28.73 1.30
CA GLU A 180 11.13 -28.10 1.48
C GLU A 180 11.24 -26.69 2.06
N VAL A 181 12.08 -26.51 3.10
CA VAL A 181 12.29 -25.18 3.72
C VAL A 181 12.97 -24.23 2.74
N LEU A 182 13.97 -24.67 2.00
CA LEU A 182 14.64 -23.85 0.97
C LEU A 182 13.65 -23.42 -0.12
N ARG A 183 12.82 -24.35 -0.61
CA ARG A 183 11.78 -24.05 -1.58
C ARG A 183 10.74 -23.06 -1.03
N ALA A 184 10.34 -23.22 0.24
CA ALA A 184 9.45 -22.30 0.92
C ALA A 184 10.04 -20.90 0.98
N TRP A 185 11.33 -20.79 1.29
CA TRP A 185 12.06 -19.51 1.30
C TRP A 185 12.08 -18.86 -0.09
N GLU A 186 12.42 -19.62 -1.14
CA GLU A 186 12.43 -19.12 -2.51
C GLU A 186 11.05 -18.59 -2.95
N ILE A 187 9.97 -19.30 -2.57
CA ILE A 187 8.58 -18.83 -2.82
C ILE A 187 8.34 -17.50 -2.09
N ALA A 188 8.75 -17.40 -0.82
CA ALA A 188 8.56 -16.20 -0.02
C ALA A 188 9.31 -14.99 -0.63
N VAL A 189 10.57 -15.16 -1.00
CA VAL A 189 11.38 -14.13 -1.66
C VAL A 189 10.77 -13.71 -3.00
N ALA A 190 10.44 -14.69 -3.86
CA ALA A 190 9.88 -14.41 -5.17
C ALA A 190 8.54 -13.67 -5.09
N LYS A 191 7.64 -14.10 -4.18
CA LYS A 191 6.32 -13.48 -4.01
C LYS A 191 6.41 -12.09 -3.37
N THR A 192 7.20 -11.93 -2.31
CA THR A 192 7.36 -10.65 -1.61
C THR A 192 8.11 -9.64 -2.47
N GLY A 193 9.28 -10.02 -3.00
CA GLY A 193 10.09 -9.15 -3.84
C GLY A 193 9.39 -8.76 -5.14
N GLY A 194 8.75 -9.74 -5.80
CA GLY A 194 7.98 -9.50 -7.01
C GLY A 194 6.80 -8.55 -6.79
N TYR A 195 6.08 -8.70 -5.67
CA TYR A 195 5.01 -7.79 -5.30
C TYR A 195 5.53 -6.35 -5.13
N LEU A 196 6.57 -6.18 -4.32
CA LEU A 196 7.10 -4.84 -4.03
C LEU A 196 7.69 -4.16 -5.26
N TYR A 197 8.41 -4.92 -6.11
CA TYR A 197 8.87 -4.40 -7.39
C TYR A 197 7.71 -3.93 -8.28
N SER A 198 6.65 -4.73 -8.37
CA SER A 198 5.45 -4.35 -9.15
C SER A 198 4.80 -3.09 -8.58
N ARG A 199 4.68 -2.97 -7.26
CA ARG A 199 4.12 -1.77 -6.60
C ARG A 199 5.01 -0.54 -6.78
N ALA A 200 6.32 -0.68 -6.65
CA ALA A 200 7.26 0.43 -6.88
C ALA A 200 7.18 0.93 -8.34
N LEU A 201 7.09 0.02 -9.30
CA LEU A 201 6.94 0.38 -10.72
C LEU A 201 5.61 1.09 -10.98
N MET A 202 4.51 0.59 -10.42
CA MET A 202 3.19 1.23 -10.54
C MET A 202 3.17 2.60 -9.85
N ALA A 203 3.79 2.72 -8.67
CA ALA A 203 3.95 4.00 -7.97
C ALA A 203 4.70 5.02 -8.82
N LEU A 204 5.78 4.61 -9.47
CA LEU A 204 6.56 5.48 -10.35
C LEU A 204 5.75 5.93 -11.57
N ILE A 205 5.06 5.00 -12.24
CA ILE A 205 4.20 5.34 -13.40
C ILE A 205 3.09 6.29 -12.99
N SER A 206 2.43 6.03 -11.84
CA SER A 206 1.39 6.90 -11.29
C SER A 206 1.94 8.29 -10.96
N ALA A 207 3.09 8.36 -10.28
CA ALA A 207 3.72 9.63 -9.95
C ALA A 207 4.06 10.45 -11.22
N VAL A 208 4.64 9.83 -12.23
CA VAL A 208 4.98 10.51 -13.49
C VAL A 208 3.71 11.00 -14.20
N ALA A 209 2.67 10.17 -14.28
CA ALA A 209 1.43 10.53 -14.95
C ALA A 209 0.71 11.70 -14.28
N HIS A 210 0.60 11.66 -12.93
CA HIS A 210 0.01 12.76 -12.16
C HIS A 210 0.88 14.01 -12.16
N TYR A 211 2.22 13.86 -12.16
CA TYR A 211 3.13 15.00 -12.29
C TYR A 211 2.90 15.78 -13.58
N VAL A 212 2.81 15.06 -14.70
CA VAL A 212 2.57 15.70 -16.01
C VAL A 212 1.24 16.47 -16.01
N LEU A 213 0.16 15.86 -15.50
CA LEU A 213 -1.13 16.54 -15.40
C LEU A 213 -1.05 17.80 -14.54
N LEU A 214 -0.57 17.66 -13.30
CA LEU A 214 -0.54 18.76 -12.34
C LEU A 214 0.37 19.90 -12.81
N GLN A 215 1.47 19.57 -13.51
CA GLN A 215 2.36 20.55 -14.12
C GLN A 215 1.69 21.31 -15.27
N VAL A 216 0.91 20.62 -16.11
CA VAL A 216 0.18 21.23 -17.23
C VAL A 216 -0.92 22.17 -16.71
N LEU A 217 -1.60 21.81 -15.64
CA LEU A 217 -2.62 22.64 -14.98
C LEU A 217 -2.01 23.78 -14.14
N GLY A 218 -0.68 23.80 -13.93
CA GLY A 218 -0.06 24.81 -13.09
C GLY A 218 -0.33 24.66 -11.60
N VAL A 219 -0.79 23.48 -11.16
CA VAL A 219 -1.10 23.23 -9.74
C VAL A 219 0.17 23.34 -8.90
N PRO A 220 0.17 24.13 -7.82
CA PRO A 220 1.33 24.30 -6.97
C PRO A 220 1.76 22.97 -6.34
N TYR A 221 3.06 22.83 -6.04
CA TYR A 221 3.64 21.61 -5.46
C TYR A 221 3.44 20.33 -6.29
N ALA A 222 3.25 20.43 -7.59
CA ALA A 222 3.02 19.30 -8.50
C ALA A 222 3.95 18.10 -8.26
N PRO A 223 5.29 18.25 -8.06
CA PRO A 223 6.17 17.10 -7.79
C PRO A 223 5.82 16.35 -6.49
N ALA A 224 5.55 17.08 -5.41
CA ALA A 224 5.21 16.49 -4.11
C ALA A 224 3.85 15.78 -4.15
N LEU A 225 2.85 16.41 -4.76
CA LEU A 225 1.52 15.83 -4.96
C LEU A 225 1.54 14.59 -5.84
N ALA A 226 2.32 14.61 -6.90
CA ALA A 226 2.47 13.47 -7.79
C ALA A 226 3.12 12.26 -7.08
N VAL A 227 4.17 12.50 -6.30
CA VAL A 227 4.81 11.47 -5.48
C VAL A 227 3.85 10.96 -4.40
N TRP A 228 3.06 11.84 -3.78
CA TRP A 228 1.99 11.46 -2.86
C TRP A 228 1.01 10.49 -3.51
N VAL A 229 0.43 10.87 -4.67
CA VAL A 229 -0.52 10.00 -5.36
C VAL A 229 0.15 8.70 -5.76
N GLY A 230 1.34 8.75 -6.33
CA GLY A 230 2.08 7.58 -6.77
C GLY A 230 2.32 6.56 -5.64
N VAL A 231 2.74 7.02 -4.48
CA VAL A 231 3.05 6.15 -3.33
C VAL A 231 1.78 5.71 -2.62
N ILE A 232 0.92 6.66 -2.21
CA ILE A 232 -0.25 6.38 -1.37
C ILE A 232 -1.27 5.51 -2.10
N SER A 233 -1.44 5.69 -3.40
CA SER A 233 -2.35 4.86 -4.21
C SER A 233 -2.04 3.36 -4.14
N GLN A 234 -0.79 2.98 -3.86
CA GLN A 234 -0.38 1.57 -3.84
C GLN A 234 -0.73 0.85 -2.53
N PHE A 235 -1.12 1.59 -1.47
CA PHE A 235 -1.49 0.99 -0.19
C PHE A 235 -2.91 0.42 -0.18
N VAL A 236 -3.84 1.02 -0.95
CA VAL A 236 -5.25 0.63 -0.94
C VAL A 236 -5.61 0.01 -2.29
N PRO A 237 -5.89 -1.31 -2.34
CA PRO A 237 -6.25 -1.96 -3.60
C PRO A 237 -7.51 -1.35 -4.21
N THR A 238 -7.53 -1.21 -5.53
CA THR A 238 -8.66 -0.79 -6.37
C THR A 238 -9.16 0.64 -6.22
N VAL A 239 -9.04 1.25 -5.06
CA VAL A 239 -9.54 2.63 -4.79
C VAL A 239 -8.43 3.61 -4.39
N GLY A 240 -7.18 3.15 -4.35
CA GLY A 240 -6.04 3.90 -3.83
C GLY A 240 -5.84 5.25 -4.53
N THR A 241 -5.91 5.28 -5.86
CA THR A 241 -5.72 6.51 -6.65
C THR A 241 -6.85 7.52 -6.40
N TYR A 242 -8.10 7.08 -6.17
CA TYR A 242 -9.19 7.99 -5.81
C TYR A 242 -8.93 8.67 -4.46
N LEU A 243 -8.52 7.88 -3.46
CA LEU A 243 -8.23 8.41 -2.12
C LEU A 243 -7.01 9.33 -2.14
N ALA A 244 -5.94 8.92 -2.81
CA ALA A 244 -4.73 9.72 -2.92
C ALA A 244 -4.93 10.97 -3.76
N GLY A 245 -5.77 10.91 -4.80
CA GLY A 245 -6.11 12.02 -5.69
C GLY A 245 -6.95 13.11 -5.03
N ALA A 246 -7.58 12.83 -3.89
CA ALA A 246 -8.35 13.84 -3.17
C ALA A 246 -7.52 15.06 -2.76
N LEU A 247 -6.27 14.84 -2.33
CA LEU A 247 -5.38 15.95 -1.92
C LEU A 247 -5.02 16.88 -3.09
N PRO A 248 -4.49 16.40 -4.22
CA PRO A 248 -4.23 17.29 -5.36
C PRO A 248 -5.50 17.91 -5.93
N MET A 249 -6.65 17.24 -5.87
CA MET A 249 -7.94 17.82 -6.28
C MET A 249 -8.33 19.01 -5.39
N LEU A 250 -8.17 18.89 -4.06
CA LEU A 250 -8.42 20.00 -3.14
C LEU A 250 -7.49 21.19 -3.39
N ILE A 251 -6.21 20.93 -3.66
CA ILE A 251 -5.24 21.98 -3.94
C ILE A 251 -5.52 22.65 -5.30
N ALA A 252 -5.83 21.85 -6.33
CA ALA A 252 -6.24 22.39 -7.62
C ALA A 252 -7.50 23.28 -7.51
N PHE A 253 -8.46 22.87 -6.67
CA PHE A 253 -9.68 23.64 -6.43
C PHE A 253 -9.41 25.02 -5.81
N THR A 254 -8.34 25.17 -5.02
CA THR A 254 -7.99 26.47 -4.43
C THR A 254 -7.40 27.47 -5.45
N GLU A 255 -6.90 26.97 -6.59
CA GLU A 255 -6.41 27.81 -7.68
C GLU A 255 -7.53 28.13 -8.69
N ASP A 256 -8.18 27.07 -9.24
CA ASP A 256 -9.34 27.17 -10.12
C ASP A 256 -10.26 25.96 -9.91
N PRO A 257 -11.57 26.15 -9.65
CA PRO A 257 -12.53 25.05 -9.56
C PRO A 257 -12.55 24.11 -10.77
N TRP A 258 -12.26 24.62 -11.97
CA TRP A 258 -12.17 23.80 -13.18
C TRP A 258 -10.95 22.88 -13.20
N ASP A 259 -9.84 23.29 -12.61
CA ASP A 259 -8.66 22.44 -12.47
C ASP A 259 -8.94 21.23 -11.59
N ALA A 260 -9.74 21.40 -10.54
CA ALA A 260 -10.21 20.27 -9.73
C ALA A 260 -11.05 19.27 -10.53
N VAL A 261 -11.88 19.75 -11.47
CA VAL A 261 -12.66 18.90 -12.37
C VAL A 261 -11.75 18.11 -13.32
N TRP A 262 -10.70 18.76 -13.86
CA TRP A 262 -9.70 18.08 -14.70
C TRP A 262 -8.91 17.04 -13.91
N VAL A 263 -8.49 17.35 -12.68
CA VAL A 263 -7.80 16.40 -11.81
C VAL A 263 -8.70 15.21 -11.48
N LEU A 264 -9.97 15.44 -11.13
CA LEU A 264 -10.94 14.37 -10.87
C LEU A 264 -11.13 13.47 -12.10
N GLY A 265 -11.36 14.08 -13.26
CA GLY A 265 -11.51 13.34 -14.53
C GLY A 265 -10.30 12.46 -14.84
N PHE A 266 -9.11 13.02 -14.66
CA PHE A 266 -7.87 12.27 -14.87
C PHE A 266 -7.69 11.14 -13.86
N VAL A 267 -7.94 11.37 -12.58
CA VAL A 267 -7.87 10.35 -11.51
C VAL A 267 -8.79 9.17 -11.84
N VAL A 268 -10.03 9.45 -12.30
CA VAL A 268 -10.98 8.41 -12.71
C VAL A 268 -10.46 7.63 -13.91
N ILE A 269 -10.00 8.30 -14.95
CA ILE A 269 -9.48 7.66 -16.16
C ILE A 269 -8.21 6.86 -15.85
N TYR A 270 -7.29 7.46 -15.10
CA TYR A 270 -6.03 6.81 -14.72
C TYR A 270 -6.27 5.57 -13.86
N GLN A 271 -7.20 5.61 -12.91
CA GLN A 271 -7.55 4.43 -12.10
C GLN A 271 -8.08 3.28 -12.97
N GLN A 272 -8.90 3.58 -13.98
CA GLN A 272 -9.37 2.55 -14.91
C GLN A 272 -8.22 2.01 -15.76
N PHE A 273 -7.35 2.88 -16.24
CA PHE A 273 -6.14 2.47 -16.96
C PHE A 273 -5.22 1.60 -16.09
N GLU A 274 -5.02 1.98 -14.83
CA GLU A 274 -4.25 1.20 -13.86
C GLU A 274 -4.86 -0.19 -13.66
N ASN A 275 -6.17 -0.27 -13.40
CA ASN A 275 -6.85 -1.53 -13.11
C ASN A 275 -6.92 -2.48 -14.31
N TYR A 276 -7.18 -1.94 -15.51
CA TYR A 276 -7.43 -2.79 -16.70
C TYR A 276 -6.20 -2.99 -17.59
N VAL A 277 -5.20 -2.11 -17.52
CA VAL A 277 -4.04 -2.17 -18.42
C VAL A 277 -2.74 -2.42 -17.66
N LEU A 278 -2.43 -1.61 -16.63
CA LEU A 278 -1.14 -1.71 -15.93
C LEU A 278 -1.10 -2.91 -15.00
N GLN A 279 -2.11 -3.07 -14.15
CA GLN A 279 -2.15 -4.13 -13.13
C GLN A 279 -2.06 -5.53 -13.75
N PRO A 280 -2.82 -5.89 -14.81
CA PRO A 280 -2.67 -7.21 -15.44
C PRO A 280 -1.30 -7.44 -16.07
N ARG A 281 -0.66 -6.39 -16.61
CA ARG A 281 0.65 -6.52 -17.28
C ARG A 281 1.82 -6.60 -16.31
N ILE A 282 1.74 -5.85 -15.21
CA ILE A 282 2.85 -5.72 -14.25
C ILE A 282 2.73 -6.79 -13.15
N THR A 283 1.53 -7.03 -12.62
CA THR A 283 1.31 -7.84 -11.43
C THR A 283 1.00 -9.31 -11.75
N ALA A 284 0.49 -9.63 -12.94
CA ALA A 284 0.05 -11.00 -13.31
C ALA A 284 1.14 -12.08 -13.19
N LYS A 285 2.42 -11.69 -13.28
CA LYS A 285 3.55 -12.62 -13.15
C LYS A 285 4.03 -12.79 -11.71
N THR A 286 3.66 -11.88 -10.81
CA THR A 286 4.23 -11.80 -9.46
C THR A 286 3.26 -12.24 -8.39
N VAL A 287 2.00 -11.79 -8.45
CA VAL A 287 1.01 -12.05 -7.41
C VAL A 287 -0.37 -12.17 -8.04
N ASP A 288 -0.90 -13.39 -8.03
CA ASP A 288 -2.26 -13.69 -8.50
C ASP A 288 -3.16 -13.87 -7.26
N ILE A 289 -3.53 -12.75 -6.62
CA ILE A 289 -4.45 -12.74 -5.48
C ILE A 289 -5.77 -12.13 -5.94
N HIS A 290 -6.88 -12.81 -5.60
CA HIS A 290 -8.21 -12.27 -5.84
C HIS A 290 -8.39 -10.93 -5.10
N PRO A 291 -8.94 -9.86 -5.73
CA PRO A 291 -9.06 -8.53 -5.12
C PRO A 291 -9.74 -8.53 -3.75
N ALA A 292 -10.77 -9.35 -3.55
CA ALA A 292 -11.45 -9.47 -2.25
C ALA A 292 -10.53 -10.04 -1.15
N VAL A 293 -9.64 -10.99 -1.51
CA VAL A 293 -8.65 -11.55 -0.56
C VAL A 293 -7.58 -10.50 -0.24
N ALA A 294 -7.12 -9.76 -1.25
CA ALA A 294 -6.17 -8.66 -1.04
C ALA A 294 -6.76 -7.59 -0.12
N PHE A 295 -8.00 -7.14 -0.38
CA PHE A 295 -8.69 -6.17 0.46
C PHE A 295 -8.91 -6.70 1.88
N GLY A 296 -9.44 -7.92 2.03
CA GLY A 296 -9.64 -8.55 3.34
C GLY A 296 -8.35 -8.70 4.13
N SER A 297 -7.23 -9.04 3.47
CA SER A 297 -5.92 -9.14 4.12
C SER A 297 -5.40 -7.78 4.61
N VAL A 298 -5.63 -6.70 3.84
CA VAL A 298 -5.28 -5.32 4.25
C VAL A 298 -6.10 -4.89 5.46
N VAL A 299 -7.41 -5.14 5.45
CA VAL A 299 -8.29 -4.83 6.59
C VAL A 299 -7.85 -5.59 7.84
N ALA A 300 -7.62 -6.91 7.71
CA ALA A 300 -7.15 -7.75 8.82
C ALA A 300 -5.77 -7.31 9.31
N GLY A 301 -4.82 -7.05 8.41
CA GLY A 301 -3.49 -6.57 8.75
C GLY A 301 -3.54 -5.21 9.46
N THR A 302 -4.37 -4.29 8.98
CA THR A 302 -4.55 -2.99 9.63
C THR A 302 -5.13 -3.12 11.04
N ALA A 303 -6.12 -4.00 11.22
CA ALA A 303 -6.73 -4.24 12.52
C ALA A 303 -5.75 -4.86 13.53
N LEU A 304 -4.83 -5.72 13.07
CA LEU A 304 -3.86 -6.40 13.93
C LEU A 304 -2.62 -5.54 14.22
N LEU A 305 -2.08 -4.82 13.23
CA LEU A 305 -0.76 -4.22 13.26
C LEU A 305 -0.75 -2.76 12.77
N GLY A 306 -1.90 -2.13 12.64
CA GLY A 306 -2.02 -0.75 12.14
C GLY A 306 -1.52 -0.60 10.70
N ALA A 307 -0.99 0.58 10.37
CA ALA A 307 -0.52 0.91 9.02
C ALA A 307 0.56 -0.04 8.49
N VAL A 308 1.43 -0.53 9.37
CA VAL A 308 2.49 -1.47 9.00
C VAL A 308 1.91 -2.84 8.63
N GLY A 309 0.86 -3.26 9.34
CA GLY A 309 0.11 -4.48 8.99
C GLY A 309 -0.56 -4.40 7.63
N ALA A 310 -1.11 -3.25 7.27
CA ALA A 310 -1.65 -3.02 5.94
C ALA A 310 -0.59 -3.25 4.85
N LEU A 311 0.62 -2.76 5.07
CA LEU A 311 1.73 -2.82 4.11
C LEU A 311 2.25 -4.25 3.90
N VAL A 312 2.33 -5.03 4.98
CA VAL A 312 2.89 -6.40 4.96
C VAL A 312 1.83 -7.45 4.61
N SER A 313 0.54 -7.13 4.76
CA SER A 313 -0.55 -8.12 4.61
C SER A 313 -0.63 -8.75 3.22
N ILE A 314 -0.45 -7.99 2.15
CA ILE A 314 -0.51 -8.54 0.78
C ILE A 314 0.70 -9.44 0.49
N PRO A 315 1.97 -9.05 0.76
CA PRO A 315 3.11 -9.96 0.64
C PRO A 315 2.95 -11.23 1.48
N ALA A 316 2.47 -11.12 2.71
CA ALA A 316 2.23 -12.27 3.59
C ALA A 316 1.18 -13.22 2.99
N THR A 317 0.06 -12.67 2.52
CA THR A 317 -1.01 -13.45 1.86
C THR A 317 -0.52 -14.09 0.57
N ALA A 318 0.27 -13.38 -0.26
CA ALA A 318 0.88 -13.92 -1.47
C ALA A 318 1.80 -15.10 -1.17
N THR A 319 2.61 -14.98 -0.13
CA THR A 319 3.50 -16.03 0.33
C THR A 319 2.71 -17.23 0.83
N LEU A 320 1.69 -17.00 1.66
CA LEU A 320 0.80 -18.07 2.16
C LEU A 320 0.08 -18.79 1.00
N GLN A 321 -0.45 -18.04 0.04
CA GLN A 321 -1.08 -18.60 -1.14
C GLN A 321 -0.08 -19.41 -1.99
N GLY A 322 1.16 -18.94 -2.11
CA GLY A 322 2.24 -19.65 -2.79
C GLY A 322 2.55 -20.99 -2.11
N PHE A 323 2.59 -21.02 -0.78
CA PHE A 323 2.75 -22.25 0.00
C PHE A 323 1.56 -23.20 -0.21
N LEU A 324 0.34 -22.71 -0.05
CA LEU A 324 -0.84 -23.53 -0.24
C LEU A 324 -0.86 -24.13 -1.67
N GLY A 325 -0.50 -23.34 -2.68
CA GLY A 325 -0.41 -23.82 -4.07
C GLY A 325 0.70 -24.86 -4.31
N ALA A 326 1.79 -24.81 -3.54
CA ALA A 326 2.90 -25.74 -3.66
C ALA A 326 2.68 -27.07 -2.90
N TYR A 327 1.97 -27.03 -1.77
CA TYR A 327 1.82 -28.18 -0.87
C TYR A 327 0.41 -28.77 -0.86
N VAL A 328 -0.63 -28.02 -1.23
CA VAL A 328 -2.00 -28.53 -1.29
C VAL A 328 -2.28 -29.09 -2.68
N LYS A 329 -2.49 -30.40 -2.76
CA LYS A 329 -2.94 -31.06 -3.97
C LYS A 329 -4.34 -30.55 -4.34
N ARG A 330 -4.46 -29.84 -5.45
CA ARG A 330 -5.77 -29.43 -5.96
C ARG A 330 -6.34 -30.60 -6.78
N TYR A 331 -7.53 -31.02 -6.45
CA TYR A 331 -8.30 -31.96 -7.23
C TYR A 331 -9.22 -31.18 -8.17
N ASP A 332 -9.42 -31.70 -9.38
CA ASP A 332 -10.41 -31.12 -10.30
C ASP A 332 -11.80 -31.23 -9.67
N VAL A 333 -12.48 -30.08 -9.59
CA VAL A 333 -13.85 -30.04 -9.09
C VAL A 333 -14.74 -30.71 -10.12
N THR A 334 -15.27 -31.90 -9.82
CA THR A 334 -16.28 -32.56 -10.63
C THR A 334 -17.57 -31.74 -10.49
N ASP A 335 -17.83 -30.85 -11.43
CA ASP A 335 -19.10 -30.14 -11.49
C ASP A 335 -20.16 -31.14 -12.01
N PRO A 336 -21.16 -31.52 -11.18
CA PRO A 336 -22.24 -32.42 -11.62
C PRO A 336 -23.04 -31.85 -12.80
N ARG A 337 -22.96 -30.53 -13.03
CA ARG A 337 -23.61 -29.82 -14.13
C ARG A 337 -22.78 -29.83 -15.42
N ALA A 338 -21.48 -30.10 -15.34
CA ALA A 338 -20.61 -30.23 -16.51
C ALA A 338 -20.88 -31.55 -17.32
N HIS A 339 -21.63 -32.51 -16.76
CA HIS A 339 -22.04 -33.76 -17.39
C HIS A 339 -23.39 -33.64 -18.08
N GLY A 340 -23.98 -32.46 -18.24
CA GLY A 340 -25.05 -32.25 -19.20
C GLY A 340 -24.54 -32.59 -20.62
N PRO A 341 -25.40 -33.12 -21.52
CA PRO A 341 -24.95 -33.56 -22.82
C PRO A 341 -24.19 -32.42 -23.51
N GLN A 342 -22.89 -32.67 -23.75
CA GLN A 342 -22.07 -31.75 -24.54
C GLN A 342 -22.82 -31.53 -25.85
N ARG A 343 -23.54 -30.41 -25.97
CA ARG A 343 -24.04 -29.93 -27.25
C ARG A 343 -22.79 -29.88 -28.13
N ARG A 344 -22.64 -30.93 -28.98
CA ARG A 344 -21.64 -30.96 -30.05
C ARG A 344 -21.73 -29.58 -30.70
N ARG A 345 -20.78 -28.69 -30.39
CA ARG A 345 -20.61 -27.46 -31.14
C ARG A 345 -20.56 -27.87 -32.58
N GLY A 346 -21.61 -27.54 -33.31
CA GLY A 346 -21.86 -28.03 -34.65
C GLY A 346 -20.61 -27.92 -35.50
N ALA A 347 -20.34 -28.97 -36.22
CA ALA A 347 -19.30 -29.02 -37.22
C ALA A 347 -19.27 -27.67 -37.93
N SER A 348 -18.14 -27.02 -37.92
CA SER A 348 -17.98 -25.65 -38.39
C SER A 348 -18.67 -25.52 -39.76
N LEU A 349 -19.33 -24.41 -40.01
CA LEU A 349 -19.96 -24.08 -41.30
C LEU A 349 -19.02 -24.41 -42.48
N MET A 350 -17.71 -24.25 -42.28
CA MET A 350 -16.65 -24.65 -43.23
C MET A 350 -16.60 -26.14 -43.55
N ALA A 351 -16.94 -27.05 -42.63
CA ALA A 351 -17.00 -28.51 -42.89
C ALA A 351 -18.24 -28.85 -43.70
N ARG A 352 -19.34 -28.13 -43.55
CA ARG A 352 -20.56 -28.29 -44.37
C ARG A 352 -20.35 -27.75 -45.79
N LEU A 353 -19.66 -26.65 -45.95
CA LEU A 353 -19.36 -26.08 -47.28
C LEU A 353 -18.35 -26.93 -48.06
N ARG A 354 -17.38 -27.57 -47.42
CA ARG A 354 -16.46 -28.52 -48.06
C ARG A 354 -17.13 -29.82 -48.53
N GLY A 355 -18.21 -30.23 -47.87
CA GLY A 355 -19.02 -31.41 -48.31
C GLY A 355 -19.87 -31.12 -49.55
N TRP A 356 -20.21 -29.87 -49.80
CA TRP A 356 -21.02 -29.46 -50.97
C TRP A 356 -20.18 -29.33 -52.25
N VAL A 357 -18.92 -28.85 -52.14
CA VAL A 357 -17.99 -28.65 -53.26
C VAL A 357 -17.42 -29.98 -53.80
N ARG A 358 -17.56 -31.10 -53.07
CA ARG A 358 -17.10 -32.46 -53.53
C ARG A 358 -18.19 -33.31 -54.16
N ARG A 359 -19.41 -32.82 -54.32
CA ARG A 359 -20.55 -33.55 -54.94
C ARG A 359 -21.14 -32.83 -56.14
N GLY A 360 -20.42 -31.81 -56.70
CA GLY A 360 -20.70 -31.20 -57.98
C GLY A 360 -19.68 -31.59 -59.01
#